data_f144e25fd22f75eec8497ed09d506fda
#
_entry.id   f144e25fd22f75eec8497ed09d506fda
#
_cell.length_a   1.000
_cell.length_b   1.000
_cell.length_c   1.000
_cell.angle_alpha   90.00
_cell.angle_beta   90.00
_cell.angle_gamma   90.00
#
_symmetry.space_group_name_H-M   'P 1'
#
loop_
_entity.id
_entity.type
_entity.pdbx_description
1 polymer ?
#
loop_
_entity_poly.entity_id
_entity_poly.type
_entity_poly.pdbx_seq_one_letter_code
_entity_poly.pdbx_strand_id
1 'polypeptide(L)'
;MKHFHFGLCFLSLLSTVWGYGQQSDSLAIKVKEKQDVIRHFEEPIYVNPSHYLDYRKYSLTSFEIAKQNSKNETTLAQEGKNRDDLSFQANAYHKLDKHSAVWGSATYQQGKRRDVMWNESADYDLIFPYVVADSVGGDIKYEDYHIEGGYAQRLGKYNIGISGFYKAKMEYRNIDPRPKNLSARLGGNIGVSRVFEELFTIGVNTLIEKYTQKHKMDFYSPTGFPVIYEMSGMGNFNNLLKGKRREAYYDGWRYGTSLQVYDTSQKKWFATVGMNVFSFEKLLPDFYDLQVSKIKEVEHFLSIGKLFDVQATQLGVRLDGNMKTRKGTENLFVNVSATNYLKIGQEEQYKYENKNLRLSGVFKYETLNSVYSILPYIGISQEVERYKKPYSKTDIQYTYIGADLQWMYTFKDRSLLTVASNWKVRQTAKEKAAFNYGNSNAINQMLLDNYAVQIAEYWEGSFKVRYDFALPKVIDVFVGGEYYFQNYKQFQNNSSVMMSLGITF
;
A
#
# COMPACT_ATOMS: atom_id res chain seq x y z
N MET A 1 17.89 -28.40 7.18
CA MET A 1 17.91 -28.93 5.79
C MET A 1 16.58 -28.75 5.03
N LYS A 2 15.77 -27.70 5.30
CA LYS A 2 14.51 -27.42 4.58
C LYS A 2 14.54 -26.12 3.73
N HIS A 3 15.67 -25.43 3.69
CA HIS A 3 15.80 -24.15 2.95
C HIS A 3 16.40 -24.30 1.54
N PHE A 4 16.74 -25.52 1.10
CA PHE A 4 17.45 -25.72 -0.18
C PHE A 4 16.53 -26.00 -1.39
N HIS A 5 15.24 -26.28 -1.17
CA HIS A 5 14.33 -26.61 -2.26
C HIS A 5 13.66 -25.40 -2.92
N PHE A 6 13.61 -24.26 -2.25
CA PHE A 6 13.01 -23.04 -2.82
C PHE A 6 13.93 -22.37 -3.88
N GLY A 7 15.24 -22.51 -3.72
CA GLY A 7 16.23 -21.98 -4.68
C GLY A 7 16.24 -22.72 -6.03
N LEU A 8 15.91 -24.02 -6.03
CA LEU A 8 15.94 -24.82 -7.26
C LEU A 8 14.71 -24.58 -8.15
N CYS A 9 13.54 -24.32 -7.59
CA CYS A 9 12.36 -23.96 -8.38
C CYS A 9 12.49 -22.56 -9.03
N PHE A 10 13.26 -21.66 -8.43
CA PHE A 10 13.52 -20.33 -8.99
C PHE A 10 14.50 -20.39 -10.16
N LEU A 11 15.47 -21.29 -10.13
CA LEU A 11 16.44 -21.48 -11.22
C LEU A 11 15.83 -22.20 -12.44
N SER A 12 14.83 -23.04 -12.26
CA SER A 12 14.17 -23.74 -13.39
C SER A 12 13.23 -22.82 -14.18
N LEU A 13 12.70 -21.77 -13.57
CA LEU A 13 11.95 -20.71 -14.26
C LEU A 13 12.84 -19.82 -15.13
N LEU A 14 14.14 -19.69 -14.80
CA LEU A 14 15.12 -18.92 -15.59
C LEU A 14 15.52 -19.62 -16.90
N SER A 15 15.42 -20.95 -16.97
CA SER A 15 15.88 -21.71 -18.16
C SER A 15 14.88 -21.74 -19.32
N THR A 16 13.62 -21.36 -19.12
CA THR A 16 12.59 -21.40 -20.18
C THR A 16 12.42 -20.09 -20.96
N VAL A 17 13.17 -19.02 -20.62
CA VAL A 17 13.07 -17.70 -21.28
C VAL A 17 14.01 -17.54 -22.49
N TRP A 18 14.76 -18.56 -22.88
CA TRP A 18 15.82 -18.49 -23.92
C TRP A 18 15.33 -18.65 -25.34
N GLY A 19 14.18 -18.24 -25.71
CA GLY A 19 13.74 -18.52 -27.06
C GLY A 19 12.67 -17.66 -27.70
N TYR A 20 12.82 -16.34 -27.74
CA TYR A 20 12.13 -15.53 -28.76
C TYR A 20 12.96 -14.29 -29.10
N GLY A 21 13.63 -14.34 -30.26
CA GLY A 21 14.30 -13.19 -30.86
C GLY A 21 13.27 -12.18 -31.38
N GLN A 22 12.89 -11.21 -30.56
CA GLN A 22 12.29 -9.98 -31.05
C GLN A 22 13.39 -8.98 -31.42
N GLN A 23 13.14 -8.22 -32.48
CA GLN A 23 13.97 -7.12 -32.96
C GLN A 23 14.39 -6.23 -31.80
N SER A 24 15.68 -6.07 -31.55
CA SER A 24 16.23 -5.50 -30.32
C SER A 24 16.11 -3.98 -30.30
N ASP A 25 14.97 -3.46 -29.90
CA ASP A 25 14.95 -2.11 -29.32
C ASP A 25 15.85 -2.09 -28.09
N SER A 26 16.70 -1.06 -27.96
CA SER A 26 17.68 -1.03 -26.89
C SER A 26 16.99 -1.10 -25.52
N LEU A 27 17.57 -1.83 -24.58
CA LEU A 27 17.05 -1.94 -23.21
C LEU A 27 16.78 -0.56 -22.58
N ALA A 28 17.62 0.44 -22.93
CA ALA A 28 17.40 1.83 -22.49
C ALA A 28 16.01 2.37 -22.87
N ILE A 29 15.49 2.05 -24.06
CA ILE A 29 14.13 2.46 -24.49
C ILE A 29 13.07 1.77 -23.63
N LYS A 30 13.23 0.48 -23.36
CA LYS A 30 12.30 -0.30 -22.54
C LYS A 30 12.30 0.17 -21.07
N VAL A 31 13.49 0.46 -20.51
CA VAL A 31 13.64 1.02 -19.16
C VAL A 31 13.06 2.43 -19.08
N LYS A 32 13.30 3.26 -20.11
CA LYS A 32 12.72 4.60 -20.23
C LYS A 32 11.18 4.56 -20.26
N GLU A 33 10.59 3.63 -21.02
CA GLU A 33 9.14 3.40 -21.01
C GLU A 33 8.64 2.94 -19.63
N LYS A 34 9.36 2.05 -18.94
CA LYS A 34 9.00 1.59 -17.60
C LYS A 34 8.95 2.72 -16.58
N GLN A 35 9.86 3.69 -16.69
CA GLN A 35 10.00 4.82 -15.76
C GLN A 35 9.23 6.07 -16.21
N ASP A 36 8.48 6.01 -17.33
CA ASP A 36 7.75 7.16 -17.86
C ASP A 36 6.65 7.62 -16.89
N VAL A 37 6.68 8.89 -16.53
CA VAL A 37 5.71 9.52 -15.63
C VAL A 37 4.27 9.52 -16.18
N ILE A 38 4.09 9.46 -17.50
CA ILE A 38 2.77 9.34 -18.13
C ILE A 38 2.08 8.05 -17.70
N ARG A 39 2.83 6.97 -17.43
CA ARG A 39 2.26 5.72 -16.90
C ARG A 39 1.62 5.89 -15.52
N HIS A 40 2.27 6.66 -14.63
CA HIS A 40 1.67 7.00 -13.34
C HIS A 40 0.44 7.89 -13.49
N PHE A 41 0.44 8.78 -14.48
CA PHE A 41 -0.71 9.60 -14.79
C PHE A 41 -1.90 8.76 -15.30
N GLU A 42 -1.66 7.73 -16.09
CA GLU A 42 -2.66 6.81 -16.66
C GLU A 42 -3.03 5.63 -15.73
N GLU A 43 -2.36 5.46 -14.60
CA GLU A 43 -2.53 4.31 -13.68
C GLU A 43 -3.99 3.93 -13.37
N PRO A 44 -4.94 4.89 -13.20
CA PRO A 44 -6.35 4.57 -12.94
C PRO A 44 -7.02 3.72 -14.02
N ILE A 45 -6.53 3.73 -15.27
CA ILE A 45 -7.04 2.88 -16.35
C ILE A 45 -6.75 1.40 -16.06
N TYR A 46 -5.59 1.11 -15.47
CA TYR A 46 -5.04 -0.24 -15.30
C TYR A 46 -5.49 -0.97 -14.03
N VAL A 47 -6.45 -0.43 -13.30
CA VAL A 47 -7.17 -1.16 -12.24
C VAL A 47 -7.88 -2.39 -12.83
N ASN A 48 -8.27 -2.32 -14.10
CA ASN A 48 -8.88 -3.40 -14.85
C ASN A 48 -7.83 -4.25 -15.58
N PRO A 49 -7.69 -5.56 -15.28
CA PRO A 49 -6.70 -6.42 -15.91
C PRO A 49 -6.85 -6.56 -17.43
N SER A 50 -8.05 -6.34 -18.01
CA SER A 50 -8.22 -6.38 -19.45
C SER A 50 -7.48 -5.28 -20.21
N HIS A 51 -7.08 -4.20 -19.53
CA HIS A 51 -6.34 -3.07 -20.12
C HIS A 51 -4.83 -3.30 -20.14
N TYR A 52 -4.32 -4.33 -19.45
CA TYR A 52 -2.89 -4.66 -19.45
C TYR A 52 -2.35 -5.13 -20.79
N LEU A 53 -3.22 -5.49 -21.72
CA LEU A 53 -2.81 -5.81 -23.10
C LEU A 53 -2.03 -4.65 -23.75
N ASP A 54 -2.44 -3.42 -23.47
CA ASP A 54 -1.84 -2.20 -24.00
C ASP A 54 -1.13 -1.37 -22.91
N TYR A 55 -0.72 -2.03 -21.81
CA TYR A 55 -0.03 -1.38 -20.68
C TYR A 55 1.36 -0.90 -21.06
N ARG A 56 2.14 -1.71 -21.80
CA ARG A 56 3.46 -1.36 -22.30
C ARG A 56 3.62 -1.75 -23.75
N LYS A 57 4.50 -1.03 -24.45
CA LYS A 57 4.88 -1.36 -25.84
C LYS A 57 5.84 -2.54 -25.87
N TYR A 58 6.74 -2.65 -24.88
CA TYR A 58 7.85 -3.60 -24.84
C TYR A 58 7.71 -4.59 -23.69
N SER A 59 8.21 -5.81 -23.93
CA SER A 59 8.44 -6.79 -22.88
C SER A 59 9.66 -6.42 -22.07
N LEU A 60 9.57 -6.54 -20.74
CA LEU A 60 10.65 -6.21 -19.81
C LEU A 60 10.53 -7.03 -18.55
N THR A 61 11.65 -7.59 -18.11
CA THR A 61 11.79 -8.23 -16.80
C THR A 61 12.87 -7.53 -16.00
N SER A 62 12.67 -7.40 -14.70
CA SER A 62 13.67 -6.83 -13.79
C SER A 62 13.70 -7.55 -12.46
N PHE A 63 14.90 -7.69 -11.89
CA PHE A 63 15.15 -8.12 -10.52
C PHE A 63 15.88 -7.02 -9.78
N GLU A 64 15.50 -6.78 -8.54
CA GLU A 64 16.08 -5.75 -7.69
C GLU A 64 16.26 -6.27 -6.27
N ILE A 65 17.38 -5.93 -5.66
CA ILE A 65 17.64 -6.08 -4.24
C ILE A 65 17.82 -4.68 -3.68
N ALA A 66 17.10 -4.35 -2.62
CA ALA A 66 17.23 -3.05 -1.97
C ALA A 66 17.39 -3.18 -0.46
N LYS A 67 18.24 -2.34 0.10
CA LYS A 67 18.44 -2.15 1.54
C LYS A 67 18.00 -0.75 1.92
N GLN A 68 17.09 -0.65 2.91
CA GLN A 68 16.57 0.61 3.40
C GLN A 68 16.77 0.72 4.90
N ASN A 69 17.24 1.88 5.36
CA ASN A 69 17.30 2.27 6.76
C ASN A 69 16.52 3.56 6.95
N SER A 70 15.54 3.55 7.85
CA SER A 70 14.72 4.72 8.15
C SER A 70 14.85 5.09 9.62
N LYS A 71 14.93 6.39 9.87
CA LYS A 71 14.91 7.00 11.18
C LYS A 71 13.65 7.86 11.28
N ASN A 72 12.66 7.38 12.02
CA ASN A 72 11.36 7.99 12.17
C ASN A 72 11.18 8.43 13.64
N GLU A 73 11.71 9.59 13.98
CA GLU A 73 11.62 10.11 15.36
C GLU A 73 10.20 10.62 15.66
N THR A 74 9.52 11.13 14.63
CA THR A 74 8.15 11.61 14.70
C THR A 74 7.23 10.68 13.93
N THR A 75 6.50 9.85 14.65
CA THR A 75 5.59 8.83 14.11
C THR A 75 4.51 8.48 15.13
N LEU A 76 3.46 7.81 14.71
CA LEU A 76 2.49 7.24 15.64
C LEU A 76 3.15 6.16 16.48
N ALA A 77 2.81 6.07 17.76
CA ALA A 77 3.38 5.09 18.67
C ALA A 77 3.28 3.64 18.14
N GLN A 78 2.24 3.35 17.36
CA GLN A 78 1.94 2.04 16.79
C GLN A 78 2.81 1.65 15.58
N GLU A 79 3.51 2.60 14.97
CA GLU A 79 4.33 2.37 13.77
C GLU A 79 5.79 2.05 14.09
N GLY A 80 6.29 2.59 15.23
CA GLY A 80 7.69 2.45 15.65
C GLY A 80 8.63 3.46 15.00
N LYS A 81 9.75 3.75 15.69
CA LYS A 81 10.64 4.88 15.36
C LYS A 81 11.65 4.59 14.26
N ASN A 82 12.27 3.43 14.26
CA ASN A 82 13.34 3.10 13.34
C ASN A 82 12.99 1.85 12.55
N ARG A 83 13.40 1.81 11.28
CA ARG A 83 13.12 0.68 10.41
C ARG A 83 14.37 0.28 9.63
N ASP A 84 14.59 -1.02 9.53
CA ASP A 84 15.72 -1.64 8.85
C ASP A 84 15.20 -2.77 7.97
N ASP A 85 15.22 -2.57 6.64
CA ASP A 85 14.56 -3.44 5.66
C ASP A 85 15.53 -3.95 4.60
N LEU A 86 15.38 -5.21 4.23
CA LEU A 86 15.97 -5.83 3.04
C LEU A 86 14.83 -6.34 2.17
N SER A 87 14.81 -5.98 0.90
CA SER A 87 13.79 -6.41 -0.06
C SER A 87 14.40 -7.02 -1.32
N PHE A 88 13.69 -8.01 -1.86
CA PHE A 88 13.94 -8.62 -3.16
C PHE A 88 12.68 -8.46 -3.99
N GLN A 89 12.81 -7.94 -5.19
CA GLN A 89 11.69 -7.71 -6.08
C GLN A 89 11.97 -8.23 -7.48
N ALA A 90 11.01 -8.96 -8.03
CA ALA A 90 10.98 -9.36 -9.43
C ALA A 90 9.73 -8.80 -10.10
N ASN A 91 9.87 -8.23 -11.29
CA ASN A 91 8.75 -7.73 -12.08
C ASN A 91 8.93 -8.17 -13.52
N ALA A 92 7.87 -8.68 -14.13
CA ALA A 92 7.85 -9.07 -15.52
C ALA A 92 6.59 -8.60 -16.22
N TYR A 93 6.74 -8.14 -17.44
CA TYR A 93 5.64 -7.89 -18.35
C TYR A 93 6.06 -8.39 -19.73
N HIS A 94 5.29 -9.29 -20.32
CA HIS A 94 5.56 -9.87 -21.63
C HIS A 94 4.35 -9.75 -22.56
N LYS A 95 4.56 -9.15 -23.72
CA LYS A 95 3.65 -9.29 -24.85
C LYS A 95 3.97 -10.61 -25.55
N LEU A 96 3.03 -11.55 -25.49
CA LEU A 96 3.17 -12.83 -26.18
C LEU A 96 2.97 -12.66 -27.69
N ASP A 97 2.00 -11.82 -28.04
CA ASP A 97 1.69 -11.41 -29.41
C ASP A 97 0.92 -10.07 -29.42
N LYS A 98 0.31 -9.71 -30.56
CA LYS A 98 -0.50 -8.49 -30.71
C LYS A 98 -1.84 -8.54 -29.93
N HIS A 99 -2.24 -9.74 -29.46
CA HIS A 99 -3.55 -9.99 -28.88
C HIS A 99 -3.46 -10.50 -27.44
N SER A 100 -2.27 -10.77 -26.92
CA SER A 100 -2.13 -11.33 -25.57
C SER A 100 -0.89 -10.80 -24.85
N ALA A 101 -1.04 -10.60 -23.54
CA ALA A 101 0.01 -10.17 -22.63
C ALA A 101 -0.09 -10.92 -21.30
N VAL A 102 1.06 -11.19 -20.69
CA VAL A 102 1.19 -11.76 -19.35
C VAL A 102 2.09 -10.86 -18.51
N TRP A 103 1.78 -10.74 -17.23
CA TRP A 103 2.58 -9.99 -16.28
C TRP A 103 2.62 -10.67 -14.93
N GLY A 104 3.58 -10.28 -14.14
CA GLY A 104 3.66 -10.74 -12.77
C GLY A 104 4.71 -9.99 -11.97
N SER A 105 4.54 -10.01 -10.66
CA SER A 105 5.54 -9.53 -9.72
C SER A 105 5.66 -10.47 -8.53
N ALA A 106 6.83 -10.48 -7.92
CA ALA A 106 7.10 -11.15 -6.66
C ALA A 106 7.97 -10.24 -5.81
N THR A 107 7.55 -10.01 -4.58
CA THR A 107 8.32 -9.24 -3.59
C THR A 107 8.48 -10.07 -2.32
N TYR A 108 9.69 -10.11 -1.81
CA TYR A 108 9.99 -10.57 -0.46
C TYR A 108 10.65 -9.43 0.29
N GLN A 109 10.17 -9.14 1.47
CA GLN A 109 10.75 -8.14 2.34
C GLN A 109 10.89 -8.70 3.74
N GLN A 110 12.04 -8.49 4.36
CA GLN A 110 12.26 -8.76 5.77
C GLN A 110 12.79 -7.51 6.44
N GLY A 111 12.40 -7.31 7.70
CA GLY A 111 12.83 -6.12 8.40
C GLY A 111 12.56 -6.16 9.88
N LYS A 112 12.90 -5.02 10.50
CA LYS A 112 12.70 -4.76 11.91
C LYS A 112 12.19 -3.35 12.12
N ARG A 113 11.08 -3.20 12.86
CA ARG A 113 10.58 -1.92 13.38
C ARG A 113 10.93 -1.83 14.86
N ARG A 114 11.52 -0.74 15.30
CA ARG A 114 11.95 -0.53 16.68
C ARG A 114 10.95 0.33 17.43
N ASP A 115 10.86 0.12 18.74
CA ASP A 115 10.06 0.94 19.64
C ASP A 115 8.57 1.04 19.21
N VAL A 116 7.99 -0.07 18.76
CA VAL A 116 6.55 -0.16 18.48
C VAL A 116 5.81 -0.24 19.81
N MET A 117 4.89 0.68 20.06
CA MET A 117 4.10 0.79 21.28
C MET A 117 2.61 0.67 20.94
N TRP A 118 1.81 0.16 21.86
CA TRP A 118 0.35 0.11 21.73
C TRP A 118 -0.16 -0.64 20.48
N ASN A 119 0.65 -1.55 19.95
CA ASN A 119 0.29 -2.40 18.81
C ASN A 119 1.01 -3.73 18.86
N GLU A 120 0.24 -4.80 19.05
CA GLU A 120 0.70 -6.18 19.04
C GLU A 120 0.17 -6.96 17.81
N SER A 121 -0.55 -6.30 16.93
CA SER A 121 -1.19 -6.90 15.75
C SER A 121 -0.43 -6.56 14.47
N ALA A 122 -0.42 -7.47 13.48
CA ALA A 122 -0.02 -7.13 12.13
C ALA A 122 -1.14 -6.35 11.41
N ASP A 123 -0.80 -5.74 10.26
CA ASP A 123 -1.75 -5.03 9.40
C ASP A 123 -2.60 -3.99 10.16
N TYR A 124 -1.96 -3.23 11.06
CA TYR A 124 -2.60 -2.30 11.99
C TYR A 124 -3.69 -1.43 11.32
N ASP A 125 -3.37 -0.74 10.23
CA ASP A 125 -4.31 0.16 9.53
C ASP A 125 -5.52 -0.57 8.96
N LEU A 126 -5.33 -1.84 8.56
CA LEU A 126 -6.39 -2.65 7.98
C LEU A 126 -7.41 -3.09 9.03
N ILE A 127 -6.94 -3.44 10.24
CA ILE A 127 -7.80 -3.98 11.31
C ILE A 127 -8.17 -2.95 12.38
N PHE A 128 -7.54 -1.75 12.39
CA PHE A 128 -7.90 -0.68 13.30
C PHE A 128 -9.39 -0.31 13.20
N PRO A 129 -10.12 -0.12 14.31
CA PRO A 129 -9.63 0.11 15.67
C PRO A 129 -9.51 -1.17 16.54
N TYR A 130 -9.87 -2.33 16.04
CA TYR A 130 -9.99 -3.56 16.84
C TYR A 130 -8.68 -4.33 16.94
N VAL A 131 -7.64 -3.66 17.38
CA VAL A 131 -6.30 -4.22 17.55
C VAL A 131 -6.08 -4.78 18.95
N VAL A 132 -5.06 -5.62 19.09
CA VAL A 132 -4.52 -6.04 20.39
C VAL A 132 -3.35 -5.14 20.73
N ALA A 133 -3.27 -4.66 21.98
CA ALA A 133 -2.25 -3.73 22.41
C ALA A 133 -1.78 -4.00 23.84
N ASP A 134 -0.56 -3.59 24.15
CA ASP A 134 -0.01 -3.45 25.50
C ASP A 134 0.74 -2.12 25.64
N SER A 135 1.13 -1.78 26.85
CA SER A 135 1.87 -0.56 27.17
C SER A 135 3.40 -0.75 27.23
N VAL A 136 3.90 -1.96 27.06
CA VAL A 136 5.33 -2.27 27.15
C VAL A 136 6.01 -2.00 25.82
N GLY A 137 5.39 -2.46 24.72
CA GLY A 137 5.90 -2.30 23.36
C GLY A 137 7.20 -3.05 23.11
N GLY A 138 7.92 -2.64 22.07
CA GLY A 138 9.25 -3.17 21.72
C GLY A 138 9.47 -3.36 20.22
N ASP A 139 10.53 -4.06 19.89
CA ASP A 139 10.98 -4.28 18.54
C ASP A 139 10.21 -5.41 17.85
N ILE A 140 9.59 -5.13 16.73
CA ILE A 140 8.87 -6.10 15.88
C ILE A 140 9.75 -6.48 14.69
N LYS A 141 10.00 -7.78 14.51
CA LYS A 141 10.56 -8.36 13.30
C LYS A 141 9.44 -8.80 12.38
N TYR A 142 9.66 -8.70 11.08
CA TYR A 142 8.66 -9.10 10.09
C TYR A 142 9.26 -9.68 8.82
N GLU A 143 8.46 -10.51 8.18
CA GLU A 143 8.65 -11.03 6.83
C GLU A 143 7.35 -10.84 6.05
N ASP A 144 7.45 -10.27 4.85
CA ASP A 144 6.32 -9.97 3.97
C ASP A 144 6.57 -10.59 2.59
N TYR A 145 5.62 -11.34 2.08
CA TYR A 145 5.64 -11.99 0.78
C TYR A 145 4.46 -11.47 -0.04
N HIS A 146 4.72 -10.99 -1.23
CA HIS A 146 3.71 -10.60 -2.19
C HIS A 146 4.00 -11.19 -3.55
N ILE A 147 3.06 -11.94 -4.09
CA ILE A 147 3.12 -12.52 -5.43
C ILE A 147 1.84 -12.12 -6.15
N GLU A 148 1.95 -11.60 -7.35
CA GLU A 148 0.82 -11.32 -8.21
C GLU A 148 1.13 -11.70 -9.65
N GLY A 149 0.09 -11.95 -10.44
CA GLY A 149 0.23 -12.21 -11.86
C GLY A 149 -1.10 -12.14 -12.58
N GLY A 150 -1.03 -11.95 -13.89
CA GLY A 150 -2.23 -11.85 -14.70
C GLY A 150 -1.97 -12.12 -16.17
N TYR A 151 -3.07 -12.27 -16.88
CA TYR A 151 -3.13 -12.51 -18.32
C TYR A 151 -4.26 -11.68 -18.91
N ALA A 152 -4.00 -11.07 -20.07
CA ALA A 152 -4.99 -10.34 -20.84
C ALA A 152 -4.97 -10.79 -22.30
N GLN A 153 -6.15 -10.90 -22.91
CA GLN A 153 -6.32 -11.31 -24.27
C GLN A 153 -7.39 -10.48 -25.00
N ARG A 154 -7.14 -10.21 -26.29
CA ARG A 154 -8.10 -9.57 -27.20
C ARG A 154 -8.85 -10.64 -27.97
N LEU A 155 -10.18 -10.58 -27.91
CA LEU A 155 -11.11 -11.46 -28.61
C LEU A 155 -12.04 -10.60 -29.47
N GLY A 156 -11.65 -10.33 -30.71
CA GLY A 156 -12.36 -9.42 -31.61
C GLY A 156 -12.43 -7.99 -31.05
N LYS A 157 -13.62 -7.50 -30.74
CA LYS A 157 -13.83 -6.16 -30.16
C LYS A 157 -13.73 -6.13 -28.63
N TYR A 158 -13.53 -7.27 -27.96
CA TYR A 158 -13.46 -7.40 -26.51
C TYR A 158 -12.04 -7.70 -26.08
N ASN A 159 -11.63 -7.10 -24.95
CA ASN A 159 -10.46 -7.53 -24.21
C ASN A 159 -10.93 -8.18 -22.90
N ILE A 160 -10.35 -9.31 -22.55
CA ILE A 160 -10.60 -10.00 -21.28
C ILE A 160 -9.29 -10.08 -20.53
N GLY A 161 -9.33 -9.83 -19.23
CA GLY A 161 -8.17 -9.94 -18.35
C GLY A 161 -8.52 -10.62 -17.04
N ILE A 162 -7.56 -11.37 -16.52
CA ILE A 162 -7.63 -11.99 -15.20
C ILE A 162 -6.32 -11.76 -14.49
N SER A 163 -6.37 -11.43 -13.21
CA SER A 163 -5.19 -11.38 -12.35
C SER A 163 -5.50 -11.98 -10.99
N GLY A 164 -4.46 -12.44 -10.31
CA GLY A 164 -4.56 -12.95 -8.95
C GLY A 164 -3.35 -12.51 -8.15
N PHE A 165 -3.51 -12.40 -6.83
CA PHE A 165 -2.42 -12.10 -5.93
C PHE A 165 -2.53 -12.89 -4.62
N TYR A 166 -1.38 -13.08 -4.01
CA TYR A 166 -1.25 -13.62 -2.66
C TYR A 166 -0.24 -12.79 -1.88
N LYS A 167 -0.68 -12.32 -0.70
CA LYS A 167 0.19 -11.67 0.29
C LYS A 167 0.19 -12.48 1.55
N ALA A 168 1.36 -12.73 2.12
CA ALA A 168 1.51 -13.35 3.43
C ALA A 168 2.50 -12.57 4.26
N LYS A 169 2.17 -12.31 5.51
CA LYS A 169 3.00 -11.55 6.42
C LYS A 169 3.12 -12.26 7.75
N MET A 170 4.33 -12.31 8.28
CA MET A 170 4.61 -12.75 9.63
C MET A 170 5.25 -11.60 10.40
N GLU A 171 4.69 -11.27 11.57
CA GLU A 171 5.28 -10.30 12.51
C GLU A 171 5.43 -10.95 13.89
N TYR A 172 6.55 -10.70 14.54
CA TYR A 172 6.80 -11.26 15.86
C TYR A 172 7.79 -10.44 16.69
N ARG A 173 7.70 -10.61 18.03
CA ARG A 173 8.65 -10.06 19.00
C ARG A 173 9.23 -11.19 19.85
N ASN A 174 10.51 -11.09 20.20
CA ASN A 174 11.22 -12.11 20.98
C ASN A 174 11.26 -11.82 22.50
N ILE A 175 10.78 -10.64 22.92
CA ILE A 175 10.75 -10.19 24.31
C ILE A 175 9.29 -10.09 24.74
N ASP A 176 8.99 -10.44 25.98
CA ASP A 176 7.63 -10.40 26.52
C ASP A 176 7.01 -8.99 26.54
N PRO A 177 5.73 -8.90 26.18
CA PRO A 177 4.90 -9.95 25.59
C PRO A 177 5.38 -10.31 24.18
N ARG A 178 5.25 -11.60 23.80
CA ARG A 178 5.77 -12.12 22.52
C ARG A 178 4.63 -12.35 21.54
N PRO A 179 4.14 -11.31 20.87
CA PRO A 179 3.17 -11.47 19.80
C PRO A 179 3.79 -12.24 18.63
N LYS A 180 2.99 -13.08 18.02
CA LYS A 180 3.24 -13.70 16.71
C LYS A 180 2.00 -13.59 15.88
N ASN A 181 2.10 -12.84 14.79
CA ASN A 181 1.02 -12.60 13.85
C ASN A 181 1.32 -13.28 12.53
N LEU A 182 0.33 -13.94 11.98
CA LEU A 182 0.35 -14.49 10.62
C LEU A 182 -0.86 -13.94 9.89
N SER A 183 -0.64 -13.09 8.91
CA SER A 183 -1.73 -12.58 8.06
C SER A 183 -1.58 -13.06 6.62
N ALA A 184 -2.72 -13.22 5.94
CA ALA A 184 -2.77 -13.61 4.55
C ALA A 184 -3.89 -12.87 3.82
N ARG A 185 -3.62 -12.50 2.58
CA ARG A 185 -4.59 -11.95 1.63
C ARG A 185 -4.47 -12.70 0.31
N LEU A 186 -5.56 -13.32 -0.11
CA LEU A 186 -5.67 -14.00 -1.41
C LEU A 186 -6.77 -13.32 -2.21
N GLY A 187 -6.47 -12.84 -3.39
CA GLY A 187 -7.44 -12.14 -4.21
C GLY A 187 -7.31 -12.44 -5.70
N GLY A 188 -8.38 -12.14 -6.42
CA GLY A 188 -8.46 -12.21 -7.87
C GLY A 188 -9.28 -11.06 -8.43
N ASN A 189 -8.91 -10.61 -9.61
CA ASN A 189 -9.57 -9.55 -10.35
C ASN A 189 -9.86 -10.04 -11.78
N ILE A 190 -11.09 -9.90 -12.21
CA ILE A 190 -11.54 -10.25 -13.56
C ILE A 190 -12.03 -8.96 -14.21
N GLY A 191 -11.57 -8.70 -15.43
CA GLY A 191 -11.96 -7.54 -16.19
C GLY A 191 -12.34 -7.85 -17.63
N VAL A 192 -13.30 -7.09 -18.13
CA VAL A 192 -13.71 -7.12 -19.52
C VAL A 192 -13.79 -5.70 -20.03
N SER A 193 -13.33 -5.47 -21.24
CA SER A 193 -13.50 -4.18 -21.92
C SER A 193 -13.90 -4.39 -23.38
N ARG A 194 -14.55 -3.36 -23.94
CA ARG A 194 -14.98 -3.33 -25.34
C ARG A 194 -14.51 -2.07 -26.01
N VAL A 195 -13.94 -2.22 -27.18
CA VAL A 195 -13.54 -1.13 -28.06
C VAL A 195 -14.72 -0.73 -28.95
N PHE A 196 -15.09 0.55 -28.96
CA PHE A 196 -16.16 1.13 -29.78
C PHE A 196 -15.58 1.97 -30.89
N GLU A 197 -15.74 1.49 -32.13
CA GLU A 197 -15.36 2.19 -33.38
C GLU A 197 -13.94 2.80 -33.36
N GLU A 198 -13.03 2.18 -32.58
CA GLU A 198 -11.67 2.68 -32.34
C GLU A 198 -11.60 4.08 -31.68
N LEU A 199 -12.72 4.64 -31.27
CA LEU A 199 -12.81 5.96 -30.64
C LEU A 199 -12.57 5.88 -29.14
N PHE A 200 -13.30 5.01 -28.45
CA PHE A 200 -13.18 4.83 -26.99
C PHE A 200 -13.35 3.38 -26.56
N THR A 201 -12.80 3.08 -25.41
CA THR A 201 -12.91 1.78 -24.74
C THR A 201 -13.68 1.94 -23.44
N ILE A 202 -14.64 1.05 -23.20
CA ILE A 202 -15.35 0.91 -21.92
C ILE A 202 -14.91 -0.40 -21.29
N GLY A 203 -14.51 -0.37 -20.02
CA GLY A 203 -14.12 -1.54 -19.24
C GLY A 203 -14.82 -1.60 -17.91
N VAL A 204 -15.08 -2.82 -17.45
CA VAL A 204 -15.60 -3.13 -16.11
C VAL A 204 -14.73 -4.23 -15.52
N ASN A 205 -14.43 -4.13 -14.23
CA ASN A 205 -13.75 -5.20 -13.52
C ASN A 205 -14.36 -5.45 -12.14
N THR A 206 -14.10 -6.64 -11.62
CA THR A 206 -14.53 -7.06 -10.29
C THR A 206 -13.39 -7.74 -9.55
N LEU A 207 -13.11 -7.26 -8.33
CA LEU A 207 -12.13 -7.78 -7.39
C LEU A 207 -12.84 -8.57 -6.28
N ILE A 208 -12.28 -9.72 -5.92
CA ILE A 208 -12.66 -10.48 -4.73
C ILE A 208 -11.37 -10.81 -3.97
N GLU A 209 -11.36 -10.56 -2.66
CA GLU A 209 -10.20 -10.82 -1.80
C GLU A 209 -10.67 -11.43 -0.48
N LYS A 210 -10.00 -12.48 -0.03
CA LYS A 210 -10.08 -13.05 1.32
C LYS A 210 -8.94 -12.52 2.16
N TYR A 211 -9.24 -12.03 3.36
CA TYR A 211 -8.30 -11.64 4.40
C TYR A 211 -8.42 -12.55 5.62
N THR A 212 -7.29 -12.97 6.17
CA THR A 212 -7.22 -13.66 7.45
C THR A 212 -6.01 -13.20 8.24
N GLN A 213 -6.15 -13.10 9.57
CA GLN A 213 -5.00 -12.91 10.46
C GLN A 213 -5.18 -13.75 11.72
N LYS A 214 -4.15 -14.51 12.08
CA LYS A 214 -4.02 -15.18 13.37
C LYS A 214 -3.01 -14.42 14.21
N HIS A 215 -3.46 -13.94 15.36
CA HIS A 215 -2.63 -13.35 16.41
C HIS A 215 -2.50 -14.34 17.56
N LYS A 216 -1.29 -14.54 18.03
CA LYS A 216 -0.98 -15.33 19.22
C LYS A 216 0.01 -14.57 20.09
N MET A 217 -0.14 -14.66 21.41
CA MET A 217 0.75 -14.02 22.37
C MET A 217 1.24 -15.03 23.42
N ASP A 218 2.55 -15.11 23.60
CA ASP A 218 3.18 -15.95 24.60
C ASP A 218 3.89 -15.08 25.65
N PHE A 219 3.92 -15.58 26.89
CA PHE A 219 4.56 -14.95 28.05
C PHE A 219 5.49 -15.93 28.71
N TYR A 220 6.72 -15.52 28.95
CA TYR A 220 7.76 -16.35 29.57
C TYR A 220 8.32 -15.76 30.86
N SER A 221 8.01 -14.49 31.18
CA SER A 221 8.48 -13.86 32.41
C SER A 221 7.87 -14.51 33.64
N PRO A 222 8.70 -14.95 34.62
CA PRO A 222 8.22 -15.51 35.89
C PRO A 222 7.63 -14.43 36.82
N THR A 223 7.93 -13.14 36.57
CA THR A 223 7.54 -12.04 37.46
C THR A 223 6.16 -11.46 37.13
N GLY A 224 5.45 -12.03 36.15
CA GLY A 224 4.14 -11.58 35.72
C GLY A 224 4.14 -11.08 34.26
N PHE A 225 3.00 -10.62 33.81
CA PHE A 225 2.82 -10.15 32.43
C PHE A 225 2.04 -8.85 32.40
N PRO A 226 2.27 -8.01 31.38
CA PRO A 226 1.53 -6.77 31.22
C PRO A 226 0.05 -7.04 30.93
N VAL A 227 -0.76 -6.01 31.18
CA VAL A 227 -2.17 -6.04 30.81
C VAL A 227 -2.29 -5.92 29.30
N ILE A 228 -3.00 -6.85 28.69
CA ILE A 228 -3.34 -6.83 27.28
C ILE A 228 -4.71 -6.18 27.09
N TYR A 229 -4.78 -5.26 26.15
CA TYR A 229 -5.99 -4.48 25.84
C TYR A 229 -6.60 -4.92 24.52
N GLU A 230 -7.89 -5.18 24.52
CA GLU A 230 -8.72 -5.31 23.33
C GLU A 230 -9.22 -3.92 22.93
N MET A 231 -8.41 -3.23 22.09
CA MET A 231 -8.70 -1.85 21.70
C MET A 231 -9.94 -1.78 20.81
N SER A 232 -10.66 -0.67 20.92
CA SER A 232 -11.85 -0.39 20.11
C SER A 232 -11.86 1.02 19.49
N GLY A 233 -10.74 1.74 19.60
CA GLY A 233 -10.51 3.05 18.97
C GLY A 233 -10.61 4.20 19.95
N MET A 234 -9.91 5.29 19.63
CA MET A 234 -9.87 6.53 20.40
C MET A 234 -9.60 6.31 21.90
N GLY A 235 -8.65 5.39 22.22
CA GLY A 235 -8.27 5.05 23.59
C GLY A 235 -9.25 4.14 24.34
N ASN A 236 -10.36 3.77 23.73
CA ASN A 236 -11.31 2.84 24.33
C ASN A 236 -10.87 1.38 24.14
N PHE A 237 -11.25 0.56 25.09
CA PHE A 237 -11.00 -0.89 25.08
C PHE A 237 -12.12 -1.62 25.83
N ASN A 238 -12.27 -2.91 25.56
CA ASN A 238 -13.27 -3.74 26.25
C ASN A 238 -12.76 -4.14 27.65
N ASN A 239 -13.38 -3.59 28.69
CA ASN A 239 -12.99 -3.86 30.08
C ASN A 239 -13.20 -5.30 30.54
N LEU A 240 -14.21 -5.99 30.02
CA LEU A 240 -14.48 -7.42 30.36
C LEU A 240 -13.40 -8.34 29.76
N LEU A 241 -12.79 -7.86 28.69
CA LEU A 241 -11.90 -8.63 27.88
C LEU A 241 -10.40 -8.28 28.09
N LYS A 242 -10.06 -7.30 28.90
CA LYS A 242 -8.67 -6.96 29.24
C LYS A 242 -8.02 -8.04 30.11
N GLY A 243 -6.71 -8.24 29.97
CA GLY A 243 -5.96 -9.13 30.83
C GLY A 243 -5.06 -10.13 30.09
N LYS A 244 -5.09 -11.41 30.45
CA LYS A 244 -4.17 -12.45 29.99
C LYS A 244 -4.64 -13.13 28.70
N ARG A 245 -4.84 -12.37 27.63
CA ARG A 245 -5.27 -12.96 26.38
C ARG A 245 -4.11 -13.45 25.56
N ARG A 246 -4.34 -14.52 24.82
CA ARG A 246 -3.31 -15.18 24.04
C ARG A 246 -3.61 -15.25 22.55
N GLU A 247 -4.87 -15.30 22.16
CA GLU A 247 -5.22 -15.50 20.74
C GLU A 247 -6.33 -14.56 20.28
N ALA A 248 -6.20 -14.05 19.04
CA ALA A 248 -7.26 -13.39 18.28
C ALA A 248 -7.19 -13.83 16.82
N TYR A 249 -8.34 -13.95 16.20
CA TYR A 249 -8.47 -14.29 14.79
C TYR A 249 -9.31 -13.25 14.08
N TYR A 250 -8.85 -12.84 12.90
CA TYR A 250 -9.55 -11.90 12.02
C TYR A 250 -9.88 -12.62 10.73
N ASP A 251 -11.15 -12.53 10.33
CA ASP A 251 -11.67 -13.15 9.11
C ASP A 251 -12.43 -12.11 8.31
N GLY A 252 -12.00 -11.85 7.06
CA GLY A 252 -12.56 -10.78 6.26
C GLY A 252 -12.65 -11.07 4.77
N TRP A 253 -13.47 -10.25 4.11
CA TRP A 253 -13.65 -10.25 2.66
C TRP A 253 -13.65 -8.82 2.13
N ARG A 254 -13.07 -8.66 0.95
CA ARG A 254 -13.15 -7.43 0.16
C ARG A 254 -13.79 -7.76 -1.19
N TYR A 255 -14.71 -6.90 -1.60
CA TYR A 255 -15.32 -6.90 -2.91
C TYR A 255 -15.11 -5.52 -3.53
N GLY A 256 -14.68 -5.49 -4.78
CA GLY A 256 -14.49 -4.25 -5.52
C GLY A 256 -15.09 -4.33 -6.90
N THR A 257 -15.55 -3.20 -7.42
CA THR A 257 -15.94 -3.06 -8.82
C THR A 257 -15.58 -1.68 -9.31
N SER A 258 -15.21 -1.58 -10.59
CA SER A 258 -14.96 -0.29 -11.21
C SER A 258 -15.29 -0.29 -12.69
N LEU A 259 -15.62 0.91 -13.18
CA LEU A 259 -15.88 1.24 -14.57
C LEU A 259 -14.78 2.17 -15.07
N GLN A 260 -14.24 1.88 -16.25
CA GLN A 260 -13.27 2.69 -16.94
C GLN A 260 -13.79 3.06 -18.32
N VAL A 261 -13.56 4.32 -18.71
CA VAL A 261 -13.81 4.81 -20.08
C VAL A 261 -12.59 5.61 -20.49
N TYR A 262 -12.01 5.33 -21.65
CA TYR A 262 -10.84 6.06 -22.13
C TYR A 262 -10.76 6.08 -23.67
N ASP A 263 -10.05 7.06 -24.22
CA ASP A 263 -9.69 7.14 -25.64
C ASP A 263 -8.83 5.92 -26.05
N THR A 264 -9.30 5.16 -27.03
CA THR A 264 -8.65 3.91 -27.45
C THR A 264 -7.30 4.14 -28.10
N SER A 265 -7.17 5.19 -28.90
CA SER A 265 -6.03 5.39 -29.78
C SER A 265 -4.77 5.85 -29.03
N GLN A 266 -4.91 6.87 -28.19
CA GLN A 266 -3.76 7.53 -27.53
C GLN A 266 -3.97 7.75 -26.02
N LYS A 267 -5.09 7.26 -25.45
CA LYS A 267 -5.45 7.47 -24.03
C LYS A 267 -5.43 8.94 -23.61
N LYS A 268 -5.76 9.84 -24.56
CA LYS A 268 -5.74 11.29 -24.33
C LYS A 268 -6.71 11.76 -23.25
N TRP A 269 -7.74 10.99 -22.98
CA TRP A 269 -8.64 11.23 -21.87
C TRP A 269 -9.09 9.90 -21.27
N PHE A 270 -9.37 9.92 -19.99
CA PHE A 270 -9.92 8.78 -19.29
C PHE A 270 -10.77 9.20 -18.09
N ALA A 271 -11.67 8.32 -17.71
CA ALA A 271 -12.41 8.38 -16.47
C ALA A 271 -12.49 6.98 -15.86
N THR A 272 -12.22 6.89 -14.57
CA THR A 272 -12.36 5.67 -13.78
C THR A 272 -13.19 5.99 -12.55
N VAL A 273 -14.22 5.21 -12.29
CA VAL A 273 -15.03 5.29 -11.07
C VAL A 273 -15.17 3.89 -10.48
N GLY A 274 -15.10 3.78 -9.17
CA GLY A 274 -15.26 2.47 -8.54
C GLY A 274 -15.59 2.54 -7.05
N MET A 275 -15.87 1.36 -6.53
CA MET A 275 -16.21 1.14 -5.13
C MET A 275 -15.57 -0.14 -4.62
N ASN A 276 -15.05 -0.09 -3.40
CA ASN A 276 -14.58 -1.24 -2.65
C ASN A 276 -15.37 -1.36 -1.35
N VAL A 277 -15.74 -2.57 -0.98
CA VAL A 277 -16.36 -2.89 0.31
C VAL A 277 -15.48 -3.92 0.99
N PHE A 278 -14.94 -3.59 2.16
CA PHE A 278 -14.16 -4.50 2.99
C PHE A 278 -14.88 -4.72 4.31
N SER A 279 -14.94 -5.96 4.76
CA SER A 279 -15.48 -6.29 6.08
C SER A 279 -14.66 -7.40 6.72
N PHE A 280 -14.50 -7.34 8.03
CA PHE A 280 -13.96 -8.45 8.81
C PHE A 280 -14.66 -8.58 10.16
N GLU A 281 -14.54 -9.76 10.74
CA GLU A 281 -14.96 -10.10 12.09
C GLU A 281 -13.73 -10.44 12.92
N LYS A 282 -13.70 -10.01 14.19
CA LYS A 282 -12.69 -10.38 15.19
C LYS A 282 -13.27 -11.42 16.11
N LEU A 283 -12.59 -12.57 16.18
CA LEU A 283 -12.93 -13.71 17.00
C LEU A 283 -11.88 -13.93 18.08
N LEU A 284 -12.28 -14.44 19.22
CA LEU A 284 -11.39 -14.82 20.33
C LEU A 284 -11.49 -16.33 20.57
N PRO A 285 -10.52 -17.09 20.04
CA PRO A 285 -10.50 -18.55 20.19
C PRO A 285 -10.47 -19.02 21.64
N ASP A 286 -9.79 -18.30 22.54
CA ASP A 286 -9.75 -18.58 23.97
C ASP A 286 -11.13 -18.62 24.65
N PHE A 287 -12.17 -18.11 23.97
CA PHE A 287 -13.55 -18.03 24.46
C PHE A 287 -14.52 -18.66 23.48
N TYR A 288 -14.19 -19.84 22.94
CA TYR A 288 -15.02 -20.59 21.99
C TYR A 288 -15.37 -19.77 20.74
N ASP A 289 -14.36 -19.15 20.12
CA ASP A 289 -14.50 -18.29 18.93
C ASP A 289 -15.50 -17.13 19.13
N LEU A 290 -15.48 -16.53 20.33
CA LEU A 290 -16.35 -15.42 20.67
C LEU A 290 -16.16 -14.26 19.68
N GLN A 291 -17.16 -13.94 18.87
CA GLN A 291 -17.16 -12.78 18.02
C GLN A 291 -17.30 -11.50 18.85
N VAL A 292 -16.23 -10.69 18.91
CA VAL A 292 -16.21 -9.48 19.74
C VAL A 292 -16.55 -8.22 18.98
N SER A 293 -16.15 -8.14 17.73
CA SER A 293 -16.38 -6.95 16.91
C SER A 293 -16.36 -7.28 15.42
N LYS A 294 -16.84 -6.33 14.63
CA LYS A 294 -16.71 -6.36 13.17
C LYS A 294 -16.52 -4.96 12.60
N ILE A 295 -15.85 -4.91 11.46
CA ILE A 295 -15.72 -3.72 10.62
C ILE A 295 -16.50 -3.89 9.34
N LYS A 296 -17.08 -2.77 8.86
CA LYS A 296 -17.50 -2.59 7.49
C LYS A 296 -16.90 -1.28 6.97
N GLU A 297 -16.10 -1.36 5.94
CA GLU A 297 -15.49 -0.23 5.24
C GLU A 297 -16.03 -0.15 3.82
N VAL A 298 -16.40 1.04 3.39
CA VAL A 298 -16.80 1.35 2.01
C VAL A 298 -15.91 2.48 1.52
N GLU A 299 -15.31 2.28 0.37
CA GLU A 299 -14.47 3.25 -0.32
C GLU A 299 -15.02 3.50 -1.71
N HIS A 300 -15.23 4.77 -2.05
CA HIS A 300 -15.54 5.23 -3.41
C HIS A 300 -14.35 5.99 -3.96
N PHE A 301 -14.02 5.78 -5.22
CA PHE A 301 -12.95 6.50 -5.89
C PHE A 301 -13.36 6.93 -7.29
N LEU A 302 -12.79 8.06 -7.72
CA LEU A 302 -12.97 8.66 -9.02
C LEU A 302 -11.63 9.20 -9.50
N SER A 303 -11.28 8.97 -10.76
CA SER A 303 -10.16 9.61 -11.44
C SER A 303 -10.60 10.04 -12.84
N ILE A 304 -10.34 11.28 -13.19
CA ILE A 304 -10.60 11.82 -14.54
C ILE A 304 -9.32 12.50 -15.00
N GLY A 305 -8.83 12.14 -16.17
CA GLY A 305 -7.60 12.68 -16.72
C GLY A 305 -7.73 13.06 -18.20
N LYS A 306 -6.96 14.07 -18.60
CA LYS A 306 -6.83 14.47 -20.01
C LYS A 306 -5.38 14.83 -20.32
N LEU A 307 -4.87 14.27 -21.43
CA LEU A 307 -3.56 14.55 -22.00
C LEU A 307 -3.68 15.37 -23.27
N PHE A 308 -2.69 16.20 -23.53
CA PHE A 308 -2.55 17.04 -24.70
C PHE A 308 -1.13 16.89 -25.24
N ASP A 309 -1.00 16.58 -26.51
CA ASP A 309 0.30 16.50 -27.19
C ASP A 309 0.54 17.79 -27.97
N VAL A 310 1.65 18.45 -27.69
CA VAL A 310 2.08 19.68 -28.35
C VAL A 310 3.53 19.50 -28.81
N GLN A 311 3.72 19.06 -30.04
CA GLN A 311 5.06 18.74 -30.62
C GLN A 311 5.81 17.71 -29.74
N ALA A 312 6.97 18.10 -29.19
CA ALA A 312 7.80 17.26 -28.32
C ALA A 312 7.35 17.28 -26.84
N THR A 313 6.23 17.93 -26.55
CA THR A 313 5.74 18.15 -25.18
C THR A 313 4.41 17.43 -24.98
N GLN A 314 4.26 16.75 -23.85
CA GLN A 314 3.00 16.21 -23.37
C GLN A 314 2.58 16.97 -22.10
N LEU A 315 1.35 17.44 -22.11
CA LEU A 315 0.71 18.12 -20.99
C LEU A 315 -0.49 17.30 -20.51
N GLY A 316 -0.82 17.37 -19.24
CA GLY A 316 -2.02 16.73 -18.75
C GLY A 316 -2.53 17.30 -17.45
N VAL A 317 -3.81 17.07 -17.22
CA VAL A 317 -4.51 17.41 -15.97
C VAL A 317 -5.32 16.21 -15.50
N ARG A 318 -5.22 15.85 -14.22
CA ARG A 318 -5.97 14.75 -13.60
C ARG A 318 -6.58 15.20 -12.27
N LEU A 319 -7.85 14.87 -12.10
CA LEU A 319 -8.58 15.03 -10.86
C LEU A 319 -8.81 13.65 -10.24
N ASP A 320 -8.38 13.47 -9.01
CA ASP A 320 -8.59 12.26 -8.21
C ASP A 320 -9.45 12.60 -6.99
N GLY A 321 -10.46 11.80 -6.74
CA GLY A 321 -11.32 11.88 -5.55
C GLY A 321 -11.42 10.53 -4.87
N ASN A 322 -11.31 10.50 -3.54
CA ASN A 322 -11.49 9.30 -2.74
C ASN A 322 -12.34 9.63 -1.51
N MET A 323 -13.28 8.75 -1.20
CA MET A 323 -14.08 8.83 0.02
C MET A 323 -14.19 7.45 0.68
N LYS A 324 -13.63 7.33 1.87
CA LYS A 324 -13.63 6.10 2.67
C LYS A 324 -14.48 6.31 3.93
N THR A 325 -15.36 5.35 4.22
CA THR A 325 -16.13 5.31 5.46
C THR A 325 -15.95 3.94 6.09
N ARG A 326 -15.43 3.90 7.32
CA ARG A 326 -15.27 2.69 8.12
C ARG A 326 -16.18 2.77 9.34
N LYS A 327 -16.95 1.71 9.60
CA LYS A 327 -17.84 1.56 10.72
C LYS A 327 -17.46 0.34 11.53
N GLY A 328 -17.33 0.51 12.84
CA GLY A 328 -17.02 -0.54 13.80
C GLY A 328 -18.22 -0.84 14.68
N THR A 329 -18.61 -2.10 14.73
CA THR A 329 -19.67 -2.62 15.58
C THR A 329 -19.06 -3.51 16.66
N GLU A 330 -19.43 -3.28 17.91
CA GLU A 330 -19.03 -4.05 19.07
C GLU A 330 -20.18 -4.89 19.59
N ASN A 331 -19.86 -6.13 19.95
CA ASN A 331 -20.81 -6.99 20.64
C ASN A 331 -20.76 -6.74 22.14
N LEU A 332 -21.92 -6.66 22.75
CA LEU A 332 -22.10 -6.46 24.21
C LEU A 332 -22.30 -7.82 24.87
N PHE A 333 -21.59 -8.05 25.96
CA PHE A 333 -21.57 -9.32 26.66
C PHE A 333 -21.92 -9.21 28.12
N VAL A 334 -22.49 -10.27 28.67
CA VAL A 334 -22.54 -10.56 30.11
C VAL A 334 -21.64 -11.74 30.40
N ASN A 335 -20.89 -11.66 31.48
CA ASN A 335 -20.07 -12.77 31.96
C ASN A 335 -20.96 -13.78 32.68
N VAL A 336 -21.03 -15.01 32.14
CA VAL A 336 -21.79 -16.12 32.76
C VAL A 336 -20.84 -16.98 33.63
N SER A 337 -19.58 -17.14 33.20
CA SER A 337 -18.52 -17.82 33.93
C SER A 337 -17.15 -17.32 33.46
N ALA A 338 -16.08 -17.77 34.10
CA ALA A 338 -14.71 -17.31 33.80
C ALA A 338 -14.33 -17.36 32.30
N THR A 339 -14.93 -18.27 31.54
CA THR A 339 -14.65 -18.47 30.11
C THR A 339 -15.89 -18.39 29.20
N ASN A 340 -17.07 -18.19 29.79
CA ASN A 340 -18.32 -18.16 29.02
C ASN A 340 -18.98 -16.79 29.06
N TYR A 341 -19.09 -16.18 27.91
CA TYR A 341 -19.70 -14.88 27.67
C TYR A 341 -20.94 -15.03 26.83
N LEU A 342 -22.07 -14.49 27.30
CA LEU A 342 -23.31 -14.46 26.54
C LEU A 342 -23.45 -13.09 25.85
N LYS A 343 -23.60 -13.10 24.54
CA LYS A 343 -23.91 -11.90 23.76
C LYS A 343 -25.35 -11.47 24.05
N ILE A 344 -25.49 -10.21 24.54
CA ILE A 344 -26.79 -9.60 24.86
C ILE A 344 -27.21 -8.52 23.87
N GLY A 345 -26.29 -8.06 23.01
CA GLY A 345 -26.58 -7.04 22.01
C GLY A 345 -25.36 -6.69 21.17
N GLN A 346 -25.53 -5.72 20.30
CA GLN A 346 -24.45 -5.13 19.53
C GLN A 346 -24.74 -3.64 19.27
N GLU A 347 -23.69 -2.82 19.17
CA GLU A 347 -23.83 -1.40 18.87
C GLU A 347 -22.69 -0.93 17.93
N GLU A 348 -23.03 -0.07 16.95
CA GLU A 348 -22.03 0.64 16.15
C GLU A 348 -21.44 1.76 17.01
N GLN A 349 -20.23 1.56 17.53
CA GLN A 349 -19.53 2.50 18.42
C GLN A 349 -18.53 3.37 17.67
N TYR A 350 -17.83 2.81 16.69
CA TYR A 350 -16.74 3.47 15.98
C TYR A 350 -17.12 3.89 14.57
N LYS A 351 -16.69 5.08 14.15
CA LYS A 351 -16.80 5.56 12.78
C LYS A 351 -15.56 6.37 12.40
N TYR A 352 -15.00 6.07 11.23
CA TYR A 352 -13.93 6.83 10.58
C TYR A 352 -14.36 7.22 9.17
N GLU A 353 -14.13 8.48 8.79
CA GLU A 353 -14.38 9.02 7.46
C GLU A 353 -13.12 9.73 6.97
N ASN A 354 -12.66 9.37 5.79
CA ASN A 354 -11.59 10.07 5.08
C ASN A 354 -12.12 10.51 3.71
N LYS A 355 -11.89 11.78 3.37
CA LYS A 355 -12.23 12.37 2.08
C LYS A 355 -11.00 13.05 1.54
N ASN A 356 -10.60 12.71 0.34
CA ASN A 356 -9.44 13.29 -0.33
C ASN A 356 -9.81 13.73 -1.74
N LEU A 357 -9.38 14.95 -2.12
CA LEU A 357 -9.49 15.48 -3.46
C LEU A 357 -8.12 16.02 -3.88
N ARG A 358 -7.61 15.56 -5.03
CA ARG A 358 -6.31 15.95 -5.57
C ARG A 358 -6.44 16.36 -7.03
N LEU A 359 -5.92 17.53 -7.37
CA LEU A 359 -5.69 17.98 -8.73
C LEU A 359 -4.20 17.84 -9.05
N SER A 360 -3.88 17.13 -10.12
CA SER A 360 -2.51 16.89 -10.57
C SER A 360 -2.33 17.36 -12.00
N GLY A 361 -1.16 17.92 -12.29
CA GLY A 361 -0.71 18.21 -13.64
C GLY A 361 0.38 17.23 -14.07
N VAL A 362 0.63 17.10 -15.35
CA VAL A 362 1.84 16.51 -15.91
C VAL A 362 2.36 17.40 -17.03
N PHE A 363 3.66 17.62 -17.01
CA PHE A 363 4.44 18.23 -18.07
C PHE A 363 5.59 17.29 -18.40
N LYS A 364 5.67 16.83 -19.64
CA LYS A 364 6.78 16.01 -20.13
C LYS A 364 7.31 16.63 -21.40
N TYR A 365 8.62 16.85 -21.46
CA TYR A 365 9.34 17.32 -22.64
C TYR A 365 10.43 16.33 -23.02
N GLU A 366 10.40 15.85 -24.27
CA GLU A 366 11.33 14.85 -24.76
C GLU A 366 12.22 15.41 -25.87
N THR A 367 13.52 15.26 -25.71
CA THR A 367 14.55 15.53 -26.72
C THR A 367 15.19 14.21 -27.17
N LEU A 368 16.16 14.25 -28.08
CA LEU A 368 16.83 13.08 -28.60
C LEU A 368 17.44 12.21 -27.48
N ASN A 369 18.07 12.84 -26.47
CA ASN A 369 18.79 12.13 -25.39
C ASN A 369 18.21 12.36 -24.01
N SER A 370 17.29 13.32 -23.83
CA SER A 370 16.78 13.66 -22.51
C SER A 370 15.26 13.66 -22.47
N VAL A 371 14.71 13.24 -21.32
CA VAL A 371 13.31 13.43 -20.95
C VAL A 371 13.25 14.22 -19.65
N TYR A 372 12.49 15.29 -19.67
CA TYR A 372 12.21 16.14 -18.52
C TYR A 372 10.74 15.99 -18.15
N SER A 373 10.44 15.76 -16.89
CA SER A 373 9.05 15.60 -16.44
C SER A 373 8.82 16.30 -15.12
N ILE A 374 7.66 16.92 -15.00
CA ILE A 374 7.19 17.60 -13.77
C ILE A 374 5.73 17.19 -13.57
N LEU A 375 5.39 16.73 -12.37
CA LEU A 375 4.02 16.40 -11.97
C LEU A 375 3.64 17.23 -10.73
N PRO A 376 3.23 18.48 -10.90
CA PRO A 376 2.72 19.30 -9.82
C PRO A 376 1.37 18.78 -9.35
N TYR A 377 1.08 18.93 -8.06
CA TYR A 377 -0.22 18.60 -7.51
C TYR A 377 -0.59 19.47 -6.30
N ILE A 378 -1.88 19.64 -6.12
CA ILE A 378 -2.48 20.25 -4.94
C ILE A 378 -3.66 19.40 -4.48
N GLY A 379 -3.92 19.35 -3.19
CA GLY A 379 -5.06 18.60 -2.69
C GLY A 379 -5.50 19.03 -1.30
N ILE A 380 -6.67 18.53 -0.95
CA ILE A 380 -7.29 18.67 0.36
C ILE A 380 -7.68 17.28 0.86
N SER A 381 -7.52 17.05 2.15
CA SER A 381 -7.95 15.82 2.80
C SER A 381 -8.65 16.16 4.11
N GLN A 382 -9.72 15.45 4.43
CA GLN A 382 -10.40 15.55 5.71
C GLN A 382 -10.51 14.17 6.33
N GLU A 383 -10.15 14.08 7.60
CA GLU A 383 -10.25 12.88 8.42
C GLU A 383 -11.12 13.15 9.62
N VAL A 384 -12.15 12.35 9.80
CA VAL A 384 -13.05 12.43 10.95
C VAL A 384 -13.12 11.07 11.61
N GLU A 385 -12.68 10.99 12.86
CA GLU A 385 -12.77 9.79 13.66
C GLU A 385 -13.71 10.04 14.84
N ARG A 386 -14.56 9.08 15.16
CA ARG A 386 -15.55 9.20 16.24
C ARG A 386 -15.79 7.87 16.94
N TYR A 387 -15.85 7.93 18.26
CA TYR A 387 -16.37 6.88 19.13
C TYR A 387 -17.63 7.40 19.86
N LYS A 388 -18.69 6.60 19.95
CA LYS A 388 -20.00 7.09 20.43
C LYS A 388 -20.11 7.18 21.96
N LYS A 389 -19.72 6.07 22.63
CA LYS A 389 -19.91 5.96 24.10
C LYS A 389 -18.72 5.23 24.73
N PRO A 390 -17.86 5.92 25.50
CA PRO A 390 -17.91 7.37 25.81
C PRO A 390 -17.56 8.21 24.57
N TYR A 391 -18.17 9.37 24.44
CA TYR A 391 -18.01 10.18 23.22
C TYR A 391 -16.60 10.74 23.08
N SER A 392 -15.97 10.43 21.97
CA SER A 392 -14.71 11.04 21.52
C SER A 392 -14.78 11.33 20.02
N LYS A 393 -14.13 12.40 19.58
CA LYS A 393 -14.11 12.80 18.18
C LYS A 393 -12.84 13.57 17.84
N THR A 394 -12.26 13.29 16.66
CA THR A 394 -11.31 14.17 15.95
C THR A 394 -11.88 14.57 14.60
N ASP A 395 -11.57 15.79 14.14
CA ASP A 395 -11.94 16.31 12.80
C ASP A 395 -10.79 17.18 12.34
N ILE A 396 -9.96 16.60 11.43
CA ILE A 396 -8.73 17.22 10.95
C ILE A 396 -8.85 17.41 9.45
N GLN A 397 -8.50 18.60 8.98
CA GLN A 397 -8.44 18.92 7.55
C GLN A 397 -7.04 19.37 7.18
N TYR A 398 -6.50 18.77 6.12
CA TYR A 398 -5.19 19.08 5.57
C TYR A 398 -5.32 19.72 4.20
N THR A 399 -4.39 20.62 3.90
CA THR A 399 -4.07 21.06 2.55
C THR A 399 -2.63 20.64 2.25
N TYR A 400 -2.39 20.24 1.02
CA TYR A 400 -1.04 19.88 0.60
C TYR A 400 -0.79 20.31 -0.84
N ILE A 401 0.46 20.68 -1.11
CA ILE A 401 0.98 21.01 -2.43
C ILE A 401 2.31 20.29 -2.63
N GLY A 402 2.57 19.84 -3.83
CA GLY A 402 3.83 19.16 -4.13
C GLY A 402 4.10 19.05 -5.62
N ALA A 403 5.26 18.48 -5.93
CA ALA A 403 5.66 18.18 -7.29
C ALA A 403 6.62 16.99 -7.33
N ASP A 404 6.45 16.12 -8.31
CA ASP A 404 7.42 15.09 -8.67
C ASP A 404 8.20 15.58 -9.89
N LEU A 405 9.52 15.54 -9.81
CA LEU A 405 10.44 15.95 -10.85
C LEU A 405 11.21 14.73 -11.33
N GLN A 406 11.38 14.56 -12.63
CA GLN A 406 12.19 13.48 -13.18
C GLN A 406 12.97 14.00 -14.40
N TRP A 407 14.24 13.63 -14.44
CA TRP A 407 15.11 13.79 -15.60
C TRP A 407 15.73 12.44 -15.95
N MET A 408 15.62 12.06 -17.22
CA MET A 408 16.27 10.87 -17.77
C MET A 408 17.23 11.31 -18.87
N TYR A 409 18.44 10.77 -18.88
CA TYR A 409 19.45 11.03 -19.89
C TYR A 409 20.03 9.73 -20.46
N THR A 410 19.92 9.55 -21.76
CA THR A 410 20.45 8.40 -22.49
C THR A 410 21.83 8.74 -23.08
N PHE A 411 22.86 8.03 -22.65
CA PHE A 411 24.22 8.20 -23.14
C PHE A 411 24.43 7.56 -24.51
N LYS A 412 25.55 7.88 -25.19
CA LYS A 412 25.89 7.33 -26.52
C LYS A 412 26.09 5.81 -26.50
N ASP A 413 26.55 5.25 -25.39
CA ASP A 413 26.71 3.82 -25.14
C ASP A 413 25.39 3.12 -24.77
N ARG A 414 24.27 3.84 -24.81
CA ARG A 414 22.91 3.40 -24.44
C ARG A 414 22.68 3.20 -22.94
N SER A 415 23.63 3.57 -22.08
CA SER A 415 23.38 3.64 -20.65
C SER A 415 22.35 4.73 -20.33
N LEU A 416 21.57 4.56 -19.26
CA LEU A 416 20.52 5.49 -18.87
C LEU A 416 20.75 6.00 -17.45
N LEU A 417 20.79 7.32 -17.28
CA LEU A 417 20.75 7.97 -15.98
C LEU A 417 19.34 8.49 -15.74
N THR A 418 18.77 8.13 -14.60
CA THR A 418 17.50 8.69 -14.11
C THR A 418 17.75 9.41 -12.78
N VAL A 419 17.36 10.68 -12.73
CA VAL A 419 17.33 11.49 -11.50
C VAL A 419 15.90 11.89 -11.25
N ALA A 420 15.40 11.59 -10.07
CA ALA A 420 14.05 11.96 -9.66
C ALA A 420 14.07 12.64 -8.29
N SER A 421 13.14 13.54 -8.06
CA SER A 421 12.97 14.22 -6.79
C SER A 421 11.48 14.48 -6.55
N ASN A 422 11.03 14.22 -5.33
CA ASN A 422 9.67 14.52 -4.88
C ASN A 422 9.73 15.59 -3.80
N TRP A 423 8.75 16.49 -3.81
CA TRP A 423 8.60 17.55 -2.81
C TRP A 423 7.14 17.70 -2.43
N LYS A 424 6.85 17.83 -1.14
CA LYS A 424 5.50 18.06 -0.64
C LYS A 424 5.54 18.91 0.63
N VAL A 425 4.58 19.81 0.73
CA VAL A 425 4.27 20.56 1.94
C VAL A 425 2.87 20.19 2.38
N ARG A 426 2.69 19.84 3.65
CA ARG A 426 1.40 19.61 4.29
C ARG A 426 1.15 20.64 5.36
N GLN A 427 -0.03 21.24 5.32
CA GLN A 427 -0.50 22.18 6.33
C GLN A 427 -1.84 21.70 6.91
N THR A 428 -2.05 21.94 8.19
CA THR A 428 -3.30 21.64 8.87
C THR A 428 -4.20 22.87 8.80
N ALA A 429 -5.26 22.75 7.99
CA ALA A 429 -6.21 23.86 7.78
C ALA A 429 -7.28 23.94 8.87
N LYS A 430 -7.60 22.80 9.51
CA LYS A 430 -8.57 22.71 10.61
C LYS A 430 -8.20 21.54 11.50
N GLU A 431 -8.31 21.78 12.80
CA GLU A 431 -8.14 20.76 13.83
C GLU A 431 -9.17 20.93 14.92
N LYS A 432 -9.84 19.84 15.26
CA LYS A 432 -10.78 19.78 16.40
C LYS A 432 -10.68 18.41 17.04
N ALA A 433 -10.51 18.38 18.35
CA ALA A 433 -10.52 17.14 19.11
C ALA A 433 -11.38 17.30 20.35
N ALA A 434 -12.10 16.24 20.67
CA ALA A 434 -12.81 16.07 21.94
C ALA A 434 -12.53 14.63 22.39
N PHE A 435 -11.68 14.47 23.39
CA PHE A 435 -11.35 13.16 23.93
C PHE A 435 -12.08 12.95 25.26
N ASN A 436 -12.65 11.78 25.43
CA ASN A 436 -13.05 11.29 26.73
C ASN A 436 -11.88 10.53 27.34
N TYR A 437 -11.25 11.13 28.33
CA TYR A 437 -10.11 10.54 29.01
C TYR A 437 -10.60 9.45 29.99
N GLY A 438 -10.14 8.23 29.76
CA GLY A 438 -10.34 7.10 30.66
C GLY A 438 -9.42 7.18 31.89
N ASN A 439 -9.50 6.16 32.74
CA ASN A 439 -8.70 6.06 33.98
C ASN A 439 -7.22 5.69 33.77
N SER A 440 -6.78 5.47 32.52
CA SER A 440 -5.39 5.12 32.20
C SER A 440 -4.64 6.34 31.67
N ASN A 441 -3.75 6.91 32.50
CA ASN A 441 -2.91 8.03 32.09
C ASN A 441 -2.03 7.69 30.89
N ALA A 442 -1.55 6.46 30.76
CA ALA A 442 -0.71 6.03 29.65
C ALA A 442 -1.48 6.00 28.32
N ILE A 443 -2.74 5.54 28.30
CA ILE A 443 -3.59 5.57 27.11
C ILE A 443 -3.95 7.01 26.74
N ASN A 444 -4.26 7.84 27.73
CA ASN A 444 -4.58 9.25 27.51
C ASN A 444 -3.39 9.99 26.89
N GLN A 445 -2.18 9.73 27.39
CA GLN A 445 -0.95 10.31 26.84
C GLN A 445 -0.71 9.84 25.40
N MET A 446 -0.83 8.55 25.14
CA MET A 446 -0.72 7.99 23.77
C MET A 446 -1.69 8.65 22.78
N LEU A 447 -2.94 8.92 23.19
CA LEU A 447 -3.92 9.62 22.36
C LEU A 447 -3.49 11.05 22.03
N LEU A 448 -2.99 11.78 23.03
CA LEU A 448 -2.52 13.17 22.86
C LEU A 448 -1.29 13.22 21.95
N ASP A 449 -0.32 12.32 22.17
CA ASP A 449 0.91 12.23 21.37
C ASP A 449 0.57 11.89 19.91
N ASN A 450 -0.29 10.90 19.67
CA ASN A 450 -0.74 10.54 18.33
C ASN A 450 -1.48 11.69 17.64
N TYR A 451 -2.37 12.38 18.36
CA TYR A 451 -3.08 13.53 17.81
C TYR A 451 -2.13 14.66 17.45
N ALA A 452 -1.15 14.95 18.30
CA ALA A 452 -0.12 15.95 18.03
C ALA A 452 0.70 15.64 16.76
N VAL A 453 1.05 14.36 16.54
CA VAL A 453 1.72 13.91 15.31
C VAL A 453 0.78 14.04 14.09
N GLN A 454 -0.50 13.69 14.23
CA GLN A 454 -1.46 13.78 13.14
C GLN A 454 -1.64 15.22 12.65
N ILE A 455 -1.76 16.18 13.55
CA ILE A 455 -1.93 17.60 13.19
C ILE A 455 -0.64 18.32 12.82
N ALA A 456 0.51 17.68 12.97
CA ALA A 456 1.80 18.30 12.70
C ALA A 456 1.96 18.73 11.24
N GLU A 457 2.41 19.96 11.03
CA GLU A 457 2.78 20.48 9.72
C GLU A 457 4.21 20.08 9.37
N TYR A 458 4.42 19.70 8.11
CA TYR A 458 5.73 19.31 7.64
C TYR A 458 5.95 19.62 6.16
N TRP A 459 7.20 19.63 5.78
CA TRP A 459 7.61 19.49 4.39
C TRP A 459 8.51 18.26 4.24
N GLU A 460 8.33 17.54 3.15
CA GLU A 460 9.07 16.33 2.86
C GLU A 460 9.63 16.37 1.45
N GLY A 461 10.69 15.63 1.24
CA GLY A 461 11.27 15.47 -0.07
C GLY A 461 12.08 14.20 -0.20
N SER A 462 12.31 13.78 -1.44
CA SER A 462 13.24 12.71 -1.75
C SER A 462 14.11 13.06 -2.96
N PHE A 463 15.31 12.47 -2.98
CA PHE A 463 16.21 12.47 -4.12
C PHE A 463 16.56 11.05 -4.47
N LYS A 464 16.29 10.66 -5.70
CA LYS A 464 16.57 9.34 -6.24
C LYS A 464 17.46 9.44 -7.45
N VAL A 465 18.50 8.63 -7.49
CA VAL A 465 19.41 8.48 -8.64
C VAL A 465 19.47 7.00 -8.99
N ARG A 466 19.32 6.70 -10.26
CA ARG A 466 19.49 5.36 -10.80
C ARG A 466 20.32 5.44 -12.07
N TYR A 467 21.29 4.57 -12.20
CA TYR A 467 22.10 4.40 -13.38
C TYR A 467 22.00 2.97 -13.90
N ASP A 468 21.52 2.83 -15.13
CA ASP A 468 21.39 1.56 -15.84
C ASP A 468 22.57 1.44 -16.82
N PHE A 469 23.46 0.47 -16.57
CA PHE A 469 24.62 0.18 -17.38
C PHE A 469 24.21 -0.70 -18.55
N ALA A 470 24.38 -0.22 -19.77
CA ALA A 470 24.15 -1.02 -20.97
C ALA A 470 25.30 -2.04 -21.16
N LEU A 471 25.00 -3.30 -20.95
CA LEU A 471 25.95 -4.39 -21.19
C LEU A 471 25.77 -4.98 -22.62
N PRO A 472 26.85 -5.53 -23.22
CA PRO A 472 26.69 -6.23 -24.48
C PRO A 472 25.75 -7.43 -24.32
N LYS A 473 24.74 -7.51 -25.20
CA LYS A 473 23.84 -8.64 -25.42
C LYS A 473 22.48 -8.50 -24.81
N VAL A 474 21.87 -8.32 -23.87
CA VAL A 474 20.43 -8.45 -23.51
C VAL A 474 20.17 -8.14 -22.05
N ILE A 475 21.17 -7.83 -21.29
CA ILE A 475 21.08 -7.61 -19.86
C ILE A 475 21.66 -6.24 -19.53
N ASP A 476 20.92 -5.41 -18.84
CA ASP A 476 21.43 -4.21 -18.18
C ASP A 476 21.51 -4.45 -16.68
N VAL A 477 22.56 -3.92 -16.06
CA VAL A 477 22.71 -3.87 -14.60
C VAL A 477 22.42 -2.45 -14.16
N PHE A 478 21.72 -2.29 -13.07
CA PHE A 478 21.49 -0.95 -12.51
C PHE A 478 21.89 -0.86 -11.05
N VAL A 479 22.27 0.35 -10.67
CA VAL A 479 22.51 0.76 -9.29
C VAL A 479 21.60 1.95 -8.99
N GLY A 480 20.98 1.96 -7.83
CA GLY A 480 20.10 3.04 -7.39
C GLY A 480 20.37 3.46 -5.95
N GLY A 481 20.09 4.72 -5.68
CA GLY A 481 20.09 5.28 -4.33
C GLY A 481 18.96 6.27 -4.17
N GLU A 482 18.36 6.29 -2.99
CA GLU A 482 17.33 7.27 -2.63
C GLU A 482 17.56 7.78 -1.22
N TYR A 483 17.45 9.08 -1.05
CA TYR A 483 17.42 9.74 0.24
C TYR A 483 16.09 10.44 0.41
N TYR A 484 15.37 10.11 1.47
CA TYR A 484 14.12 10.74 1.87
C TYR A 484 14.29 11.48 3.18
N PHE A 485 13.60 12.60 3.33
CA PHE A 485 13.54 13.37 4.57
C PHE A 485 12.16 13.99 4.74
N GLN A 486 11.78 14.18 6.01
CA GLN A 486 10.55 14.84 6.41
C GLN A 486 10.85 15.76 7.60
N ASN A 487 10.65 17.05 7.40
CA ASN A 487 10.97 18.07 8.38
C ASN A 487 9.69 18.62 8.99
N TYR A 488 9.60 18.52 10.29
CA TYR A 488 8.50 19.04 11.08
C TYR A 488 8.84 20.38 11.70
N LYS A 489 7.85 21.25 11.86
CA LYS A 489 8.06 22.55 12.53
C LYS A 489 8.31 22.42 14.04
N GLN A 490 7.65 21.44 14.69
CA GLN A 490 7.59 21.31 16.16
C GLN A 490 8.13 19.98 16.69
N PHE A 491 8.53 19.07 15.81
CA PHE A 491 8.98 17.72 16.15
C PHE A 491 10.35 17.42 15.56
N GLN A 492 10.92 16.29 15.92
CA GLN A 492 12.15 15.78 15.33
C GLN A 492 11.88 15.33 13.90
N ASN A 493 12.93 15.40 13.07
CA ASN A 493 12.82 15.08 11.65
C ASN A 493 12.94 13.58 11.40
N ASN A 494 12.28 13.13 10.34
CA ASN A 494 12.39 11.78 9.82
C ASN A 494 13.32 11.75 8.61
N SER A 495 14.04 10.64 8.43
CA SER A 495 14.89 10.44 7.24
C SER A 495 14.99 8.96 6.89
N SER A 496 15.28 8.67 5.62
CA SER A 496 15.51 7.31 5.13
C SER A 496 16.56 7.32 4.03
N VAL A 497 17.39 6.29 4.02
CA VAL A 497 18.34 6.00 2.94
C VAL A 497 18.02 4.62 2.38
N MET A 498 17.90 4.51 1.08
CA MET A 498 17.76 3.25 0.35
C MET A 498 18.85 3.13 -0.70
N MET A 499 19.43 1.94 -0.81
CA MET A 499 20.35 1.55 -1.87
C MET A 499 19.80 0.33 -2.56
N SER A 500 19.89 0.28 -3.88
CA SER A 500 19.42 -0.84 -4.68
C SER A 500 20.42 -1.23 -5.77
N LEU A 501 20.39 -2.50 -6.10
CA LEU A 501 21.13 -3.13 -7.20
C LEU A 501 20.20 -4.08 -7.92
N GLY A 502 20.28 -4.14 -9.25
CA GLY A 502 19.43 -5.06 -9.98
C GLY A 502 19.85 -5.28 -11.42
N ILE A 503 19.08 -6.12 -12.07
CA ILE A 503 19.24 -6.46 -13.48
C ILE A 503 17.93 -6.27 -14.23
N THR A 504 18.04 -5.93 -15.51
CA THR A 504 16.90 -5.75 -16.42
C THR A 504 17.19 -6.45 -17.74
N PHE A 505 16.21 -7.12 -18.33
CA PHE A 505 16.31 -7.80 -19.62
C PHE A 505 14.99 -7.92 -20.36
#